data_04a9aef4d26cc4b44ef8ee4343f599c2
#
_entry.id   04a9aef4d26cc4b44ef8ee4343f599c2
#
_cell.length_a   1.000
_cell.length_b   1.000
_cell.length_c   1.000
_cell.angle_alpha   90.00
_cell.angle_beta   90.00
_cell.angle_gamma   90.00
#
_symmetry.space_group_name_H-M   'P 1'
#
loop_
_entity.id
_entity.type
_entity.pdbx_description
1 polymer ?
#
loop_
_entity_poly.entity_id
_entity_poly.type
_entity_poly.pdbx_seq_one_letter_code
_entity_poly.pdbx_strand_id
1 'polypeptide(L)' 'MNAPAGDSQWMARAMTLAQRAESADEVPVGAVLVIDGAIVGEGWNCPIGSCDPTAHAEIQALRSAAQACDNYRLPK' A
#
# COMPACT_ATOMS: atom_id res chain seq x y z
N MET A 1 -13.85 -9.51 20.11
CA MET A 1 -13.77 -8.10 19.85
C MET A 1 -13.81 -7.79 18.36
N ASN A 2 -14.55 -6.81 17.99
CA ASN A 2 -14.73 -6.48 16.59
C ASN A 2 -13.81 -5.33 16.19
N ALA A 3 -13.11 -5.50 15.08
CA ALA A 3 -12.39 -4.39 14.49
C ALA A 3 -13.39 -3.40 13.91
N PRO A 4 -13.05 -2.10 13.86
CA PRO A 4 -13.88 -1.16 13.14
C PRO A 4 -14.09 -1.60 11.70
N ALA A 5 -15.25 -1.29 11.13
CA ALA A 5 -15.56 -1.70 9.76
C ALA A 5 -14.50 -1.21 8.77
N GLY A 6 -13.95 -0.02 8.99
CA GLY A 6 -12.90 0.51 8.14
C GLY A 6 -11.64 -0.35 8.14
N ASP A 7 -11.26 -0.90 9.29
CA ASP A 7 -10.08 -1.75 9.39
C ASP A 7 -10.24 -3.00 8.53
N SER A 8 -11.42 -3.60 8.53
CA SER A 8 -11.66 -4.79 7.71
C SER A 8 -11.57 -4.47 6.23
N GLN A 9 -12.09 -3.33 5.81
CA GLN A 9 -12.02 -2.90 4.41
C GLN A 9 -10.58 -2.65 3.98
N TRP A 10 -9.80 -1.99 4.83
CA TRP A 10 -8.42 -1.68 4.51
C TRP A 10 -7.57 -2.94 4.47
N MET A 11 -7.81 -3.88 5.37
CA MET A 11 -7.11 -5.16 5.35
C MET A 11 -7.45 -5.95 4.09
N ALA A 12 -8.72 -5.96 3.69
CA ALA A 12 -9.13 -6.63 2.45
C ALA A 12 -8.44 -6.00 1.24
N ARG A 13 -8.33 -4.67 1.22
CA ARG A 13 -7.64 -4.00 0.12
C ARG A 13 -6.15 -4.35 0.10
N ALA A 14 -5.50 -4.36 1.27
CA ALA A 14 -4.10 -4.73 1.35
C ALA A 14 -3.87 -6.17 0.86
N MET A 15 -4.79 -7.09 1.16
CA MET A 15 -4.69 -8.46 0.68
C MET A 15 -4.84 -8.55 -0.83
N THR A 16 -5.72 -7.73 -1.41
CA THR A 16 -5.85 -7.66 -2.87
C THR A 16 -4.53 -7.19 -3.51
N LEU A 17 -3.89 -6.20 -2.89
CA LEU A 17 -2.60 -5.71 -3.38
C LEU A 17 -1.51 -6.77 -3.24
N ALA A 18 -1.54 -7.53 -2.16
CA ALA A 18 -0.60 -8.65 -1.98
C ALA A 18 -0.78 -9.69 -3.08
N GLN A 19 -2.02 -9.94 -3.52
CA GLN A 19 -2.28 -10.87 -4.61
C GLN A 19 -1.70 -10.35 -5.93
N ARG A 20 -1.68 -9.05 -6.13
CA ARG A 20 -1.04 -8.47 -7.31
C ARG A 20 0.47 -8.76 -7.32
N ALA A 21 1.11 -8.62 -6.16
CA ALA A 21 2.52 -8.95 -6.03
C ALA A 21 2.75 -10.42 -6.35
N GLU A 22 1.94 -11.30 -5.77
CA GLU A 22 2.06 -12.73 -6.00
C GLU A 22 1.89 -13.07 -7.49
N SER A 23 0.96 -12.43 -8.16
CA SER A 23 0.73 -12.65 -9.59
C SER A 23 1.92 -12.25 -10.43
N ALA A 24 2.76 -11.37 -9.93
CA ALA A 24 3.97 -10.92 -10.62
C ALA A 24 5.22 -11.63 -10.10
N ASP A 25 5.04 -12.76 -9.40
CA ASP A 25 6.14 -13.55 -8.83
C ASP A 25 6.97 -12.77 -7.81
N GLU A 26 6.35 -11.81 -7.15
CA GLU A 26 6.96 -11.07 -6.05
C GLU A 26 6.46 -11.64 -4.73
N VAL A 27 7.14 -11.30 -3.64
CA VAL A 27 6.67 -11.68 -2.31
C VAL A 27 5.29 -11.05 -2.09
N PRO A 28 4.26 -11.82 -1.67
CA PRO A 28 2.89 -11.29 -1.59
C PRO A 28 2.67 -10.41 -0.37
N VAL A 29 3.04 -9.16 -0.49
CA VAL A 29 2.83 -8.15 0.54
C VAL A 29 2.12 -6.95 -0.08
N GLY A 30 1.07 -6.49 0.55
CA GLY A 30 0.34 -5.30 0.15
C GLY A 30 0.29 -4.32 1.32
N ALA A 31 0.16 -3.04 1.02
CA ALA A 31 0.09 -2.00 2.04
C ALA A 31 -0.86 -0.89 1.59
N VAL A 32 -1.56 -0.32 2.56
CA VAL A 32 -2.38 0.87 2.34
C VAL A 32 -2.01 1.91 3.39
N LEU A 33 -2.03 3.16 2.99
CA LEU A 33 -1.85 4.29 3.90
C LEU A 33 -3.17 5.02 4.00
N VAL A 34 -3.66 5.19 5.23
CA VAL A 34 -4.99 5.75 5.49
C VAL A 34 -4.82 7.03 6.29
N ILE A 35 -5.49 8.10 5.85
CA ILE A 35 -5.53 9.36 6.58
C ILE A 35 -7.00 9.80 6.61
N ASP A 36 -7.48 10.14 7.80
CA ASP A 36 -8.86 10.62 8.00
C ASP A 36 -9.90 9.69 7.39
N GLY A 37 -9.69 8.37 7.55
CA GLY A 37 -10.67 7.39 7.11
C GLY A 37 -10.65 7.11 5.61
N ALA A 38 -9.67 7.61 4.89
CA ALA A 38 -9.58 7.41 3.44
C ALA A 38 -8.21 6.86 3.07
N ILE A 39 -8.17 5.95 2.10
CA ILE A 39 -6.92 5.45 1.56
C ILE A 39 -6.30 6.54 0.69
N VAL A 40 -5.09 6.96 1.04
CA VAL A 40 -4.37 7.98 0.26
C VAL A 40 -3.16 7.40 -0.47
N GLY A 41 -2.78 6.17 -0.17
CA GLY A 41 -1.69 5.51 -0.87
C GLY A 41 -1.83 4.02 -0.81
N GLU A 42 -1.39 3.34 -1.86
CA GLU A 42 -1.41 1.88 -1.96
C GLU A 42 -0.11 1.40 -2.57
N GLY A 43 0.31 0.21 -2.17
CA GLY A 43 1.51 -0.38 -2.73
C GLY A 43 1.51 -1.88 -2.59
N TRP A 44 2.34 -2.52 -3.38
CA TRP A 44 2.61 -3.94 -3.26
C TRP A 44 4.07 -4.18 -3.62
N ASN A 45 4.60 -5.32 -3.12
CA ASN A 45 6.00 -5.65 -3.36
C ASN A 45 6.26 -5.82 -4.85
N CYS A 46 7.23 -5.08 -5.38
CA CYS A 46 7.60 -5.18 -6.78
C CYS A 46 9.08 -4.88 -7.04
N PRO A 47 10.03 -5.34 -6.15
CA PRO A 47 11.45 -5.03 -6.39
C PRO A 47 11.97 -5.61 -7.70
N ILE A 48 11.54 -6.83 -8.06
CA ILE A 48 12.01 -7.48 -9.28
C ILE A 48 11.42 -6.78 -10.50
N GLY A 49 10.08 -6.61 -10.50
CA GLY A 49 9.39 -6.04 -11.65
C GLY A 49 9.77 -4.61 -11.94
N SER A 50 10.08 -3.83 -10.90
CA SER A 50 10.44 -2.42 -11.05
C SER A 50 11.96 -2.21 -11.14
N CYS A 51 12.74 -3.28 -10.99
CA CYS A 51 14.21 -3.20 -10.91
C CYS A 51 14.66 -2.25 -9.82
N ASP A 52 13.93 -2.22 -8.71
CA ASP A 52 14.18 -1.29 -7.62
C ASP A 52 14.19 -2.08 -6.30
N PRO A 53 15.36 -2.27 -5.68
CA PRO A 53 15.42 -3.05 -4.44
C PRO A 53 14.65 -2.43 -3.28
N THR A 54 14.25 -1.16 -3.40
CA THR A 54 13.47 -0.50 -2.35
C THR A 54 11.97 -0.55 -2.62
N ALA A 55 11.52 -1.23 -3.68
CA ALA A 55 10.10 -1.25 -4.06
C ALA A 55 9.30 -2.24 -3.22
N HIS A 56 9.41 -2.11 -1.90
CA HIS A 56 8.57 -2.85 -0.95
C HIS A 56 7.23 -2.16 -0.79
N ALA A 57 6.22 -2.95 -0.37
CA ALA A 57 4.84 -2.48 -0.35
C ALA A 57 4.66 -1.17 0.42
N GLU A 58 5.25 -1.06 1.60
CA GLU A 58 5.08 0.15 2.42
C GLU A 58 5.74 1.37 1.78
N ILE A 59 6.86 1.19 1.11
CA ILE A 59 7.53 2.29 0.41
C ILE A 59 6.69 2.74 -0.78
N GLN A 60 6.12 1.78 -1.51
CA GLN A 60 5.25 2.10 -2.63
C GLN A 60 4.02 2.87 -2.16
N ALA A 61 3.44 2.46 -1.03
CA ALA A 61 2.27 3.14 -0.47
C ALA A 61 2.61 4.57 -0.07
N LEU A 62 3.77 4.79 0.55
CA LEU A 62 4.21 6.13 0.95
C LEU A 62 4.43 7.02 -0.27
N ARG A 63 5.07 6.49 -1.31
CA ARG A 63 5.31 7.26 -2.53
C ARG A 63 3.99 7.62 -3.22
N SER A 64 3.07 6.66 -3.27
CA SER A 64 1.75 6.87 -3.85
C SER A 64 1.01 7.98 -3.10
N ALA A 65 1.04 7.93 -1.77
CA ALA A 65 0.37 8.92 -0.95
C ALA A 65 0.99 10.31 -1.11
N ALA A 66 2.31 10.39 -1.16
CA ALA A 66 3.00 11.66 -1.31
C ALA A 66 2.65 12.31 -2.66
N GLN A 67 2.57 11.50 -3.72
CA GLN A 67 2.19 12.00 -5.03
C GLN A 67 0.75 12.49 -5.04
N ALA A 68 -0.16 11.72 -4.42
CA ALA A 68 -1.57 12.09 -4.39
C ALA A 68 -1.80 13.38 -3.61
N CYS A 69 -1.02 13.59 -2.55
CA CYS A 69 -1.13 14.78 -1.72
C CYS A 69 -0.28 15.94 -2.24
N ASP A 70 0.56 15.67 -3.25
CA ASP A 70 1.50 16.66 -3.80
C ASP A 70 2.36 17.26 -2.69
N ASN A 71 2.81 16.38 -1.77
CA ASN A 71 3.53 16.82 -0.59
C ASN A 71 4.34 15.68 0.00
N TYR A 72 5.66 15.80 -0.05
CA TYR A 72 6.53 14.75 0.46
C TYR A 72 6.36 14.53 1.96
N ARG A 73 5.80 15.49 2.66
CA ARG A 73 5.58 15.38 4.11
C ARG A 73 4.24 14.78 4.46
N LEU A 74 3.42 14.39 3.61
CA LEU A 74 2.10 13.85 3.86
C LEU A 74 1.34 14.62 4.95
N PRO A 75 0.14 15.07 4.68
CA PRO A 75 -0.64 15.80 5.68
C PRO A 75 -0.92 14.89 6.86
N LYS A 76 -0.97 15.49 8.05
CA LYS A 76 -1.19 14.69 9.20
C LYS A 76 -2.44 14.97 9.94
#